data_8fb82064d91f07f2c890434bcb94f0ea
#
_entry.id   8fb82064d91f07f2c890434bcb94f0ea
#
_cell.length_a   1.000
_cell.length_b   1.000
_cell.length_c   1.000
_cell.angle_alpha   90.00
_cell.angle_beta   90.00
_cell.angle_gamma   90.00
#
_symmetry.space_group_name_H-M   'P 1'
#
loop_
_entity.id
_entity.type
_entity.pdbx_description
1 polymer ?
#
loop_
_entity_poly.entity_id
_entity_poly.type
_entity_poly.pdbx_seq_one_letter_code
_entity_poly.pdbx_strand_id
1 'polypeptide(L)'
;MGQKVNPISNRLGIVRGWDSNWFGGKNFGDNLVEDQKIRKYLNERLAKASVSKIVIERTLKLVTITICTARPGIVIGKGGQDVDKLKEELKKLYDKEIQINIFEVKRPELDATIVANNIARQVEGKIAYRRAIKMAIQNTMRAGAEGIKVLISGRLNGAEIARSEMFKEGRTPLHTFRADIDYCPTEALTKVGLLGIKVWICRGEVYGKVDLAPNFTQEKNAGRQGGSGNNGGRKFRGGDKKRNNR
;
A
#
# COMPACT_ATOMS: atom_id res chain seq x y z
N MET A 1 4.21 -28.81 11.84
CA MET A 1 3.35 -27.60 11.77
C MET A 1 3.06 -27.28 10.31
N GLY A 2 1.77 -27.09 9.95
CA GLY A 2 1.39 -26.74 8.58
C GLY A 2 1.87 -25.35 8.16
N GLN A 3 2.01 -25.14 6.85
CA GLN A 3 2.34 -23.82 6.30
C GLN A 3 1.17 -22.83 6.47
N LYS A 4 1.50 -21.57 6.68
CA LYS A 4 0.51 -20.48 6.75
C LYS A 4 0.18 -20.03 5.34
N VAL A 5 -1.11 -19.95 5.03
CA VAL A 5 -1.59 -19.42 3.75
C VAL A 5 -1.36 -17.89 3.69
N ASN A 6 -1.20 -17.37 2.47
CA ASN A 6 -1.07 -15.94 2.25
C ASN A 6 -2.38 -15.22 2.66
N PRO A 7 -2.34 -14.28 3.60
CA PRO A 7 -3.54 -13.61 4.11
C PRO A 7 -4.27 -12.77 3.05
N ILE A 8 -3.56 -12.28 2.04
CA ILE A 8 -4.14 -11.53 0.93
C ILE A 8 -5.02 -12.45 0.08
N SER A 9 -4.49 -13.60 -0.33
CA SER A 9 -5.23 -14.54 -1.17
C SER A 9 -6.50 -15.09 -0.49
N ASN A 10 -6.45 -15.30 0.82
CA ASN A 10 -7.61 -15.73 1.59
C ASN A 10 -8.74 -14.69 1.66
N ARG A 11 -8.44 -13.43 1.41
CA ARG A 11 -9.38 -12.29 1.52
C ARG A 11 -9.77 -11.72 0.17
N LEU A 12 -9.27 -12.29 -0.92
CA LEU A 12 -9.69 -11.92 -2.27
C LEU A 12 -11.18 -12.21 -2.46
N GLY A 13 -11.89 -11.25 -3.01
CA GLY A 13 -13.34 -11.33 -3.20
C GLY A 13 -14.18 -11.07 -1.95
N ILE A 14 -13.58 -10.91 -0.75
CA ILE A 14 -14.27 -10.64 0.51
C ILE A 14 -14.02 -9.21 0.96
N VAL A 15 -12.75 -8.87 1.22
CA VAL A 15 -12.32 -7.54 1.69
C VAL A 15 -11.44 -6.83 0.66
N ARG A 16 -10.74 -7.59 -0.17
CA ARG A 16 -9.77 -7.08 -1.15
C ARG A 16 -10.11 -7.54 -2.56
N GLY A 17 -9.99 -6.61 -3.52
CA GLY A 17 -10.07 -6.90 -4.95
C GLY A 17 -8.73 -7.37 -5.52
N TRP A 18 -8.74 -7.69 -6.82
CA TRP A 18 -7.56 -8.08 -7.57
C TRP A 18 -6.68 -6.87 -7.94
N ASP A 19 -5.36 -7.11 -8.03
CA ASP A 19 -4.43 -6.09 -8.52
C ASP A 19 -4.34 -6.07 -10.06
N SER A 20 -4.91 -7.05 -10.75
CA SER A 20 -5.12 -7.06 -12.21
C SER A 20 -6.61 -7.25 -12.49
N ASN A 21 -7.24 -6.24 -13.11
CA ASN A 21 -8.66 -6.19 -13.39
C ASN A 21 -8.89 -6.20 -14.90
N TRP A 22 -9.03 -7.38 -15.46
CA TRP A 22 -9.34 -7.56 -16.87
C TRP A 22 -9.92 -8.96 -17.14
N PHE A 23 -10.63 -9.09 -18.23
CA PHE A 23 -11.15 -10.35 -18.71
C PHE A 23 -10.23 -10.90 -19.81
N GLY A 24 -9.75 -12.12 -19.63
CA GLY A 24 -8.90 -12.82 -20.60
C GLY A 24 -9.69 -13.90 -21.33
N GLY A 25 -9.77 -13.79 -22.65
CA GLY A 25 -10.25 -14.88 -23.50
C GLY A 25 -9.14 -15.88 -23.82
N LYS A 26 -8.94 -16.18 -25.13
CA LYS A 26 -7.91 -17.11 -25.59
C LYS A 26 -6.47 -16.69 -25.26
N ASN A 27 -6.20 -15.38 -25.14
CA ASN A 27 -4.88 -14.80 -24.90
C ASN A 27 -4.60 -14.55 -23.40
N PHE A 28 -5.28 -15.27 -22.50
CA PHE A 28 -5.13 -15.08 -21.05
C PHE A 28 -3.67 -15.25 -20.60
N GLY A 29 -3.01 -16.32 -21.07
CA GLY A 29 -1.62 -16.62 -20.69
C GLY A 29 -0.64 -15.52 -21.08
N ASP A 30 -0.76 -15.04 -22.33
CA ASP A 30 0.13 -13.99 -22.85
C ASP A 30 -0.04 -12.68 -22.09
N ASN A 31 -1.29 -12.28 -21.86
CA ASN A 31 -1.60 -11.08 -21.06
C ASN A 31 -1.06 -11.18 -19.61
N LEU A 32 -1.11 -12.36 -19.00
CA LEU A 32 -0.57 -12.58 -17.66
C LEU A 32 0.96 -12.44 -17.63
N VAL A 33 1.65 -13.00 -18.64
CA VAL A 33 3.11 -12.85 -18.78
C VAL A 33 3.49 -11.40 -19.01
N GLU A 34 2.72 -10.66 -19.81
CA GLU A 34 2.92 -9.22 -20.00
C GLU A 34 2.77 -8.45 -18.69
N ASP A 35 1.71 -8.69 -17.91
CA ASP A 35 1.51 -8.05 -16.61
C ASP A 35 2.68 -8.30 -15.66
N GLN A 36 3.19 -9.53 -15.63
CA GLN A 36 4.35 -9.88 -14.80
C GLN A 36 5.60 -9.11 -15.21
N LYS A 37 5.86 -9.00 -16.52
CA LYS A 37 6.98 -8.22 -17.06
C LYS A 37 6.85 -6.74 -16.72
N ILE A 38 5.65 -6.15 -16.87
CA ILE A 38 5.37 -4.76 -16.51
C ILE A 38 5.65 -4.52 -15.01
N ARG A 39 5.13 -5.39 -14.14
CA ARG A 39 5.35 -5.27 -12.70
C ARG A 39 6.83 -5.36 -12.33
N LYS A 40 7.55 -6.32 -12.91
CA LYS A 40 8.99 -6.48 -12.67
C LYS A 40 9.76 -5.23 -13.08
N TYR A 41 9.55 -4.76 -14.30
CA TYR A 41 10.18 -3.55 -14.83
C TYR A 41 9.91 -2.32 -13.96
N LEU A 42 8.63 -2.07 -13.60
CA LEU A 42 8.26 -0.92 -12.78
C LEU A 42 8.84 -1.01 -11.35
N ASN A 43 8.87 -2.18 -10.74
CA ASN A 43 9.44 -2.36 -9.40
C ASN A 43 10.95 -2.10 -9.39
N GLU A 44 11.67 -2.53 -10.43
CA GLU A 44 13.12 -2.27 -10.58
C GLU A 44 13.38 -0.78 -10.81
N ARG A 45 12.66 -0.15 -11.75
CA ARG A 45 12.84 1.26 -12.13
C ARG A 45 12.45 2.23 -11.02
N LEU A 46 11.37 1.91 -10.29
CA LEU A 46 10.80 2.74 -9.23
C LEU A 46 11.20 2.30 -7.81
N ALA A 47 12.29 1.56 -7.65
CA ALA A 47 12.74 1.08 -6.35
C ALA A 47 12.90 2.20 -5.30
N LYS A 48 13.29 3.42 -5.72
CA LYS A 48 13.45 4.59 -4.84
C LYS A 48 12.13 5.28 -4.46
N ALA A 49 11.07 5.08 -5.24
CA ALA A 49 9.79 5.76 -5.08
C ALA A 49 8.91 5.15 -3.96
N SER A 50 9.31 4.01 -3.36
CA SER A 50 8.53 3.30 -2.34
C SER A 50 7.12 2.94 -2.85
N VAL A 51 7.09 2.15 -3.93
CA VAL A 51 5.85 1.64 -4.52
C VAL A 51 5.18 0.67 -3.55
N SER A 52 3.88 0.84 -3.33
CA SER A 52 3.03 -0.03 -2.53
C SER A 52 2.49 -1.18 -3.38
N LYS A 53 1.70 -0.84 -4.39
CA LYS A 53 1.09 -1.79 -5.32
C LYS A 53 0.96 -1.20 -6.70
N ILE A 54 0.87 -2.06 -7.71
CA ILE A 54 0.64 -1.70 -9.10
C ILE A 54 -0.64 -2.39 -9.54
N VAL A 55 -1.66 -1.61 -9.87
CA VAL A 55 -2.93 -2.10 -10.39
C VAL A 55 -2.94 -1.95 -11.90
N ILE A 56 -3.31 -3.02 -12.60
CA ILE A 56 -3.35 -3.07 -14.06
C ILE A 56 -4.78 -3.33 -14.51
N GLU A 57 -5.32 -2.43 -15.30
CA GLU A 57 -6.63 -2.55 -15.92
C GLU A 57 -6.44 -2.62 -17.43
N ARG A 58 -7.03 -3.62 -18.07
CA ARG A 58 -6.92 -3.81 -19.51
C ARG A 58 -8.27 -3.68 -20.16
N THR A 59 -8.35 -2.83 -21.16
CA THR A 59 -9.42 -2.78 -22.14
C THR A 59 -8.92 -3.32 -23.49
N LEU A 60 -9.76 -3.36 -24.51
CA LEU A 60 -9.39 -3.90 -25.82
C LEU A 60 -8.19 -3.17 -26.46
N LYS A 61 -8.08 -1.85 -26.27
CA LYS A 61 -7.05 -1.00 -26.91
C LYS A 61 -6.08 -0.35 -25.94
N LEU A 62 -6.48 -0.17 -24.67
CA LEU A 62 -5.76 0.61 -23.70
C LEU A 62 -5.42 -0.24 -22.47
N VAL A 63 -4.18 -0.13 -21.98
CA VAL A 63 -3.74 -0.68 -20.70
C VAL A 63 -3.52 0.47 -19.73
N THR A 64 -4.33 0.53 -18.68
CA THR A 64 -4.19 1.54 -17.62
C THR A 64 -3.42 0.95 -16.46
N ILE A 65 -2.29 1.56 -16.12
CA ILE A 65 -1.43 1.16 -15.02
C ILE A 65 -1.52 2.19 -13.92
N THR A 66 -2.09 1.83 -12.79
CA THR A 66 -2.16 2.71 -11.61
C THR A 66 -1.09 2.33 -10.62
N ILE A 67 -0.14 3.25 -10.39
CA ILE A 67 1.00 3.08 -9.48
C ILE A 67 0.66 3.76 -8.15
N CYS A 68 0.50 2.95 -7.09
CA CYS A 68 0.32 3.46 -5.74
C CYS A 68 1.69 3.63 -5.08
N THR A 69 2.05 4.86 -4.71
CA THR A 69 3.38 5.20 -4.17
C THR A 69 3.27 6.16 -2.98
N ALA A 70 4.23 6.07 -2.05
CA ALA A 70 4.35 7.04 -0.96
C ALA A 70 5.05 8.34 -1.39
N ARG A 71 5.74 8.33 -2.54
CA ARG A 71 6.52 9.49 -3.03
C ARG A 71 6.21 9.75 -4.50
N PRO A 72 5.04 10.31 -4.80
CA PRO A 72 4.62 10.55 -6.18
C PRO A 72 5.57 11.47 -6.96
N GLY A 73 6.20 12.43 -6.28
CA GLY A 73 7.16 13.35 -6.92
C GLY A 73 8.37 12.66 -7.57
N ILE A 74 8.82 11.51 -7.04
CA ILE A 74 9.93 10.73 -7.63
C ILE A 74 9.47 10.01 -8.90
N VAL A 75 8.21 9.63 -8.98
CA VAL A 75 7.64 8.96 -10.16
C VAL A 75 7.35 9.96 -11.26
N ILE A 76 6.80 11.13 -10.89
CA ILE A 76 6.43 12.20 -11.84
C ILE A 76 7.68 12.84 -12.44
N GLY A 77 8.71 13.07 -11.61
CA GLY A 77 9.92 13.77 -12.01
C GLY A 77 9.69 15.28 -12.22
N LYS A 78 10.71 15.94 -12.75
CA LYS A 78 10.63 17.38 -13.05
C LYS A 78 9.74 17.64 -14.26
N GLY A 79 8.59 18.29 -14.04
CA GLY A 79 7.65 18.62 -15.12
C GLY A 79 7.01 17.44 -15.84
N GLY A 80 6.96 16.25 -15.21
CA GLY A 80 6.35 15.04 -15.81
C GLY A 80 7.25 14.22 -16.74
N GLN A 81 8.50 14.65 -16.96
CA GLN A 81 9.42 14.01 -17.91
C GLN A 81 9.70 12.53 -17.61
N ASP A 82 9.74 12.14 -16.33
CA ASP A 82 10.04 10.76 -15.98
C ASP A 82 8.85 9.82 -16.23
N VAL A 83 7.62 10.31 -16.08
CA VAL A 83 6.40 9.56 -16.48
C VAL A 83 6.35 9.38 -18.00
N ASP A 84 6.68 10.43 -18.77
CA ASP A 84 6.67 10.35 -20.22
C ASP A 84 7.73 9.35 -20.72
N LYS A 85 8.93 9.37 -20.15
CA LYS A 85 9.96 8.36 -20.42
C LYS A 85 9.50 6.95 -20.08
N LEU A 86 8.90 6.75 -18.90
CA LEU A 86 8.35 5.45 -18.51
C LEU A 86 7.28 4.97 -19.50
N LYS A 87 6.44 5.87 -19.97
CA LYS A 87 5.41 5.58 -20.96
C LYS A 87 6.00 5.17 -22.31
N GLU A 88 7.06 5.86 -22.77
CA GLU A 88 7.79 5.53 -23.98
C GLU A 88 8.54 4.19 -23.87
N GLU A 89 9.21 3.95 -22.75
CA GLU A 89 9.92 2.71 -22.47
C GLU A 89 8.96 1.51 -22.45
N LEU A 90 7.79 1.66 -21.82
CA LEU A 90 6.75 0.63 -21.82
C LEU A 90 6.12 0.42 -23.21
N LYS A 91 5.90 1.49 -23.98
CA LYS A 91 5.42 1.36 -25.37
C LYS A 91 6.38 0.59 -26.28
N LYS A 92 7.67 0.67 -26.06
CA LYS A 92 8.67 -0.13 -26.79
C LYS A 92 8.62 -1.62 -26.47
N LEU A 93 8.09 -1.97 -25.28
CA LEU A 93 7.98 -3.35 -24.84
C LEU A 93 6.64 -4.00 -25.25
N TYR A 94 5.61 -3.18 -25.53
CA TYR A 94 4.23 -3.62 -25.75
C TYR A 94 3.56 -2.82 -26.87
N ASP A 95 2.86 -3.50 -27.77
CA ASP A 95 2.19 -2.89 -28.94
C ASP A 95 0.88 -2.16 -28.62
N LYS A 96 0.48 -2.10 -27.35
CA LYS A 96 -0.78 -1.46 -26.92
C LYS A 96 -0.54 -0.06 -26.38
N GLU A 97 -1.56 0.78 -26.45
CA GLU A 97 -1.51 2.08 -25.78
C GLU A 97 -1.47 1.91 -24.25
N ILE A 98 -0.58 2.66 -23.59
CA ILE A 98 -0.39 2.60 -22.15
C ILE A 98 -0.70 3.96 -21.54
N GLN A 99 -1.57 3.95 -20.53
CA GLN A 99 -1.84 5.10 -19.66
C GLN A 99 -1.29 4.81 -18.28
N ILE A 100 -0.55 5.76 -17.70
CA ILE A 100 0.00 5.66 -16.35
C ILE A 100 -0.75 6.65 -15.45
N ASN A 101 -1.35 6.14 -14.39
CA ASN A 101 -1.96 6.91 -13.33
C ASN A 101 -1.12 6.76 -12.07
N ILE A 102 -0.94 7.85 -11.32
CA ILE A 102 -0.18 7.85 -10.07
C ILE A 102 -1.12 8.16 -8.92
N PHE A 103 -1.12 7.30 -7.93
CA PHE A 103 -1.92 7.45 -6.71
C PHE A 103 -1.02 7.58 -5.49
N GLU A 104 -1.25 8.60 -4.67
CA GLU A 104 -0.49 8.82 -3.44
C GLU A 104 -1.06 8.02 -2.28
N VAL A 105 -0.20 7.26 -1.61
CA VAL A 105 -0.53 6.56 -0.36
C VAL A 105 -0.36 7.52 0.80
N LYS A 106 -1.47 8.00 1.38
CA LYS A 106 -1.49 9.01 2.45
C LYS A 106 -0.83 8.54 3.75
N ARG A 107 -0.93 7.24 4.07
CA ARG A 107 -0.39 6.64 5.30
C ARG A 107 0.53 5.47 4.94
N PRO A 108 1.78 5.74 4.56
CA PRO A 108 2.72 4.70 4.13
C PRO A 108 3.10 3.72 5.25
N GLU A 109 2.94 4.11 6.51
CA GLU A 109 3.22 3.28 7.67
C GLU A 109 2.18 2.15 7.85
N LEU A 110 1.00 2.25 7.24
CA LEU A 110 -0.05 1.22 7.25
C LEU A 110 0.04 0.26 6.06
N ASP A 111 1.05 0.41 5.21
CA ASP A 111 1.26 -0.41 4.03
C ASP A 111 2.40 -1.40 4.26
N ALA A 112 2.07 -2.71 4.19
CA ALA A 112 3.03 -3.75 4.49
C ALA A 112 4.22 -3.77 3.52
N THR A 113 4.01 -3.43 2.25
CA THR A 113 5.06 -3.42 1.21
C THR A 113 6.07 -2.32 1.49
N ILE A 114 5.60 -1.11 1.81
CA ILE A 114 6.46 0.03 2.10
C ILE A 114 7.25 -0.20 3.38
N VAL A 115 6.59 -0.71 4.43
CA VAL A 115 7.24 -1.00 5.72
C VAL A 115 8.29 -2.11 5.56
N ALA A 116 7.96 -3.20 4.84
CA ALA A 116 8.90 -4.30 4.60
C ALA A 116 10.15 -3.84 3.83
N ASN A 117 9.95 -3.05 2.76
CA ASN A 117 11.05 -2.47 1.97
C ASN A 117 11.90 -1.49 2.79
N ASN A 118 11.29 -0.73 3.70
CA ASN A 118 12.04 0.16 4.59
C ASN A 118 12.90 -0.62 5.58
N ILE A 119 12.39 -1.71 6.16
CA ILE A 119 13.17 -2.61 7.03
C ILE A 119 14.32 -3.23 6.23
N ALA A 120 14.06 -3.75 5.03
CA ALA A 120 15.08 -4.35 4.17
C ALA A 120 16.23 -3.37 3.89
N ARG A 121 15.93 -2.15 3.46
CA ARG A 121 16.94 -1.10 3.20
C ARG A 121 17.76 -0.73 4.45
N GLN A 122 17.13 -0.68 5.62
CA GLN A 122 17.84 -0.40 6.87
C GLN A 122 18.80 -1.53 7.24
N VAL A 123 18.38 -2.78 7.04
CA VAL A 123 19.22 -3.97 7.29
C VAL A 123 20.39 -4.02 6.29
N GLU A 124 20.17 -3.75 5.02
CA GLU A 124 21.20 -3.60 3.98
C GLU A 124 22.18 -2.46 4.32
N GLY A 125 21.66 -1.36 4.89
CA GLY A 125 22.44 -0.24 5.41
C GLY A 125 23.18 -0.55 6.72
N LYS A 126 23.27 -1.81 7.15
CA LYS A 126 23.97 -2.29 8.35
C LYS A 126 23.38 -1.79 9.69
N ILE A 127 22.13 -1.37 9.70
CA ILE A 127 21.40 -1.10 10.95
C ILE A 127 21.03 -2.43 11.59
N ALA A 128 21.21 -2.55 12.92
CA ALA A 128 20.81 -3.73 13.65
C ALA A 128 19.31 -4.04 13.42
N TYR A 129 19.00 -5.25 12.94
CA TYR A 129 17.64 -5.65 12.57
C TYR A 129 16.62 -5.45 13.70
N ARG A 130 17.02 -5.67 14.98
CA ARG A 130 16.14 -5.44 16.13
C ARG A 130 15.74 -3.97 16.27
N ARG A 131 16.67 -3.04 16.00
CA ARG A 131 16.39 -1.60 16.03
C ARG A 131 15.49 -1.19 14.88
N ALA A 132 15.77 -1.69 13.67
CA ALA A 132 14.96 -1.42 12.48
C ALA A 132 13.51 -1.90 12.67
N ILE A 133 13.32 -3.12 13.16
CA ILE A 133 12.00 -3.70 13.41
C ILE A 133 11.26 -2.95 14.52
N LYS A 134 11.90 -2.63 15.66
CA LYS A 134 11.24 -1.87 16.72
C LYS A 134 10.76 -0.50 16.23
N MET A 135 11.58 0.20 15.46
CA MET A 135 11.23 1.51 14.89
C MET A 135 10.05 1.38 13.93
N ALA A 136 10.05 0.37 13.06
CA ALA A 136 8.95 0.10 12.14
C ALA A 136 7.63 -0.19 12.89
N ILE A 137 7.67 -1.03 13.92
CA ILE A 137 6.51 -1.36 14.76
C ILE A 137 5.95 -0.10 15.42
N GLN A 138 6.81 0.71 16.06
CA GLN A 138 6.37 1.94 16.71
C GLN A 138 5.70 2.92 15.74
N ASN A 139 6.27 3.09 14.54
CA ASN A 139 5.70 3.98 13.54
C ASN A 139 4.34 3.48 13.04
N THR A 140 4.22 2.17 12.78
CA THR A 140 2.95 1.55 12.35
C THR A 140 1.87 1.66 13.42
N MET A 141 2.20 1.43 14.69
CA MET A 141 1.24 1.58 15.80
C MET A 141 0.82 3.05 16.00
N ARG A 142 1.75 4.01 15.85
CA ARG A 142 1.41 5.45 15.88
C ARG A 142 0.50 5.86 14.73
N ALA A 143 0.65 5.24 13.56
CA ALA A 143 -0.21 5.51 12.40
C ALA A 143 -1.65 4.96 12.56
N GLY A 144 -1.91 4.19 13.63
CA GLY A 144 -3.24 3.70 13.99
C GLY A 144 -3.53 2.28 13.50
N ALA A 145 -2.52 1.43 13.30
CA ALA A 145 -2.73 0.00 13.08
C ALA A 145 -3.24 -0.66 14.37
N GLU A 146 -4.16 -1.64 14.23
CA GLU A 146 -4.57 -2.49 15.37
C GLU A 146 -3.47 -3.44 15.82
N GLY A 147 -2.60 -3.82 14.91
CA GLY A 147 -1.46 -4.65 15.21
C GLY A 147 -0.54 -4.91 14.04
N ILE A 148 0.68 -5.23 14.37
CA ILE A 148 1.73 -5.58 13.42
C ILE A 148 2.45 -6.84 13.88
N LYS A 149 2.85 -7.65 12.90
CA LYS A 149 3.71 -8.82 13.09
C LYS A 149 4.82 -8.79 12.06
N VAL A 150 6.06 -8.90 12.49
CA VAL A 150 7.24 -8.98 11.63
C VAL A 150 7.98 -10.28 11.93
N LEU A 151 8.29 -11.05 10.90
CA LEU A 151 9.13 -12.24 10.97
C LEU A 151 10.38 -11.98 10.14
N ILE A 152 11.53 -12.13 10.73
CA ILE A 152 12.82 -12.11 10.03
C ILE A 152 13.48 -13.48 10.13
N SER A 153 14.05 -13.96 9.03
CA SER A 153 14.68 -15.28 8.94
C SER A 153 15.96 -15.22 8.12
N GLY A 154 16.94 -16.01 8.49
CA GLY A 154 18.24 -16.11 7.83
C GLY A 154 19.40 -16.03 8.81
N ARG A 155 20.59 -15.67 8.32
CA ARG A 155 21.81 -15.52 9.12
C ARG A 155 21.83 -14.17 9.84
N LEU A 156 21.05 -14.09 10.93
CA LEU A 156 20.89 -12.85 11.70
C LEU A 156 22.21 -12.41 12.34
N ASN A 157 22.61 -11.16 12.13
CA ASN A 157 23.90 -10.58 12.55
C ASN A 157 25.13 -11.34 12.02
N GLY A 158 25.02 -12.08 10.93
CA GLY A 158 26.13 -12.83 10.36
C GLY A 158 26.40 -14.19 11.02
N ALA A 159 25.51 -14.68 11.88
CA ALA A 159 25.64 -16.01 12.50
C ALA A 159 25.71 -17.10 11.43
N GLU A 160 26.51 -18.16 11.65
CA GLU A 160 26.60 -19.28 10.70
C GLU A 160 25.28 -20.05 10.56
N ILE A 161 24.62 -20.27 11.69
CA ILE A 161 23.34 -20.98 11.71
C ILE A 161 22.21 -19.98 11.52
N ALA A 162 21.38 -20.22 10.48
CA ALA A 162 20.19 -19.43 10.22
C ALA A 162 19.14 -19.67 11.32
N ARG A 163 18.47 -18.58 11.73
CA ARG A 163 17.35 -18.64 12.67
C ARG A 163 16.24 -17.69 12.26
N SER A 164 15.08 -17.88 12.84
CA SER A 164 13.92 -17.03 12.63
C SER A 164 13.54 -16.34 13.94
N GLU A 165 13.39 -15.04 13.91
CA GLU A 165 12.90 -14.25 15.06
C GLU A 165 11.60 -13.55 14.67
N MET A 166 10.63 -13.54 15.57
CA MET A 166 9.32 -12.95 15.38
C MET A 166 9.06 -11.85 16.40
N PHE A 167 8.61 -10.71 15.91
CA PHE A 167 8.21 -9.56 16.72
C PHE A 167 6.74 -9.29 16.41
N LYS A 168 5.92 -9.10 17.46
CA LYS A 168 4.49 -8.85 17.34
C LYS A 168 4.07 -7.81 18.35
N GLU A 169 3.21 -6.88 17.92
CA GLU A 169 2.55 -5.91 18.79
C GLU A 169 1.10 -5.75 18.34
N GLY A 170 0.19 -5.65 19.30
CA GLY A 170 -1.25 -5.55 19.02
C GLY A 170 -1.89 -6.84 18.51
N ARG A 171 -3.03 -6.69 17.86
CA ARG A 171 -3.91 -7.78 17.40
C ARG A 171 -3.71 -8.06 15.92
N THR A 172 -3.42 -9.32 15.55
CA THR A 172 -3.30 -9.76 14.15
C THR A 172 -4.11 -11.05 13.94
N PRO A 173 -5.46 -10.95 13.77
CA PRO A 173 -6.34 -12.11 13.69
C PRO A 173 -6.30 -12.71 12.28
N LEU A 174 -5.37 -13.64 12.02
CA LEU A 174 -5.20 -14.26 10.70
C LEU A 174 -6.38 -15.15 10.27
N HIS A 175 -7.14 -15.69 11.23
CA HIS A 175 -8.28 -16.57 10.97
C HIS A 175 -9.57 -15.79 10.66
N THR A 176 -9.64 -14.50 10.95
CA THR A 176 -10.81 -13.65 10.71
C THR A 176 -10.77 -13.08 9.31
N PHE A 177 -11.67 -13.50 8.42
CA PHE A 177 -11.70 -13.07 7.01
C PHE A 177 -12.10 -11.60 6.83
N ARG A 178 -12.93 -11.07 7.73
CA ARG A 178 -13.32 -9.65 7.71
C ARG A 178 -12.23 -8.69 8.17
N ALA A 179 -11.13 -9.20 8.78
CA ALA A 179 -10.00 -8.36 9.17
C ALA A 179 -9.19 -7.96 7.92
N ASP A 180 -8.98 -6.66 7.74
CA ASP A 180 -8.10 -6.14 6.67
C ASP A 180 -6.65 -6.31 7.11
N ILE A 181 -6.02 -7.36 6.60
CA ILE A 181 -4.62 -7.68 6.86
C ILE A 181 -3.82 -7.52 5.59
N ASP A 182 -2.93 -6.54 5.60
CA ASP A 182 -1.94 -6.37 4.55
C ASP A 182 -0.69 -7.20 4.85
N TYR A 183 -0.08 -7.75 3.78
CA TYR A 183 1.05 -8.67 3.91
C TYR A 183 2.06 -8.45 2.80
N CYS A 184 3.34 -8.43 3.17
CA CYS A 184 4.41 -8.39 2.19
C CYS A 184 5.59 -9.27 2.64
N PRO A 185 6.03 -10.22 1.79
CA PRO A 185 7.32 -10.85 1.90
C PRO A 185 8.35 -10.02 1.12
N THR A 186 9.51 -9.75 1.72
CA THR A 186 10.61 -9.00 1.11
C THR A 186 11.92 -9.66 1.50
N GLU A 187 12.92 -9.52 0.66
CA GLU A 187 14.27 -10.03 0.89
C GLU A 187 15.24 -8.85 1.03
N ALA A 188 16.19 -8.98 1.96
CA ALA A 188 17.28 -8.03 2.14
C ALA A 188 18.60 -8.72 1.79
N LEU A 189 19.34 -8.15 0.84
CA LEU A 189 20.64 -8.67 0.42
C LEU A 189 21.73 -8.14 1.35
N THR A 190 22.28 -9.01 2.19
CA THR A 190 23.40 -8.69 3.06
C THR A 190 24.71 -9.30 2.56
N LYS A 191 25.85 -8.85 3.09
CA LYS A 191 27.16 -9.42 2.75
C LYS A 191 27.26 -10.93 3.06
N VAL A 192 26.45 -11.43 3.98
CA VAL A 192 26.50 -12.80 4.50
C VAL A 192 25.44 -13.69 3.81
N GLY A 193 24.54 -13.12 3.05
CA GLY A 193 23.45 -13.81 2.35
C GLY A 193 22.13 -13.06 2.42
N LEU A 194 21.08 -13.68 1.93
CA LEU A 194 19.72 -13.15 1.91
C LEU A 194 19.04 -13.32 3.28
N LEU A 195 18.38 -12.28 3.73
CA LEU A 195 17.49 -12.30 4.90
C LEU A 195 16.05 -12.15 4.42
N GLY A 196 15.21 -13.11 4.72
CA GLY A 196 13.77 -13.05 4.43
C GLY A 196 13.03 -12.26 5.50
N ILE A 197 12.24 -11.27 5.08
CA ILE A 197 11.42 -10.42 5.95
C ILE A 197 9.96 -10.60 5.55
N LYS A 198 9.10 -10.93 6.51
CA LYS A 198 7.66 -11.03 6.28
C LYS A 198 6.95 -10.08 7.24
N VAL A 199 6.11 -9.20 6.71
CA VAL A 199 5.38 -8.20 7.48
C VAL A 199 3.88 -8.43 7.31
N TRP A 200 3.14 -8.41 8.41
CA TRP A 200 1.68 -8.43 8.46
C TRP A 200 1.23 -7.18 9.23
N ILE A 201 0.33 -6.41 8.66
CA ILE A 201 -0.26 -5.23 9.29
C ILE A 201 -1.77 -5.40 9.32
N CYS A 202 -2.37 -5.34 10.50
CA CYS A 202 -3.81 -5.33 10.68
C CYS A 202 -4.30 -3.89 10.75
N ARG A 203 -5.13 -3.49 9.79
CA ARG A 203 -5.73 -2.14 9.72
C ARG A 203 -7.03 -2.04 10.50
N GLY A 204 -7.65 -3.18 10.83
CA GLY A 204 -8.92 -3.29 11.51
C GLY A 204 -9.86 -4.29 10.88
N GLU A 205 -11.10 -4.34 11.35
CA GLU A 205 -12.14 -5.21 10.80
C GLU A 205 -13.10 -4.40 9.94
N VAL A 206 -13.45 -4.94 8.78
CA VAL A 206 -14.38 -4.31 7.83
C VAL A 206 -15.73 -5.00 7.95
N TYR A 207 -16.78 -4.21 8.17
CA TYR A 207 -18.15 -4.66 8.27
C TYR A 207 -18.98 -4.14 7.10
N GLY A 208 -19.93 -4.97 6.64
CA GLY A 208 -20.78 -4.63 5.51
C GLY A 208 -20.21 -5.04 4.15
N LYS A 209 -20.90 -4.61 3.08
CA LYS A 209 -20.46 -4.87 1.70
C LYS A 209 -19.31 -3.94 1.34
N VAL A 210 -18.21 -4.51 0.90
CA VAL A 210 -17.03 -3.77 0.43
C VAL A 210 -17.11 -3.64 -1.08
N ASP A 211 -16.88 -2.44 -1.59
CA ASP A 211 -16.66 -2.24 -3.01
C ASP A 211 -15.26 -2.75 -3.36
N LEU A 212 -15.20 -3.84 -4.13
CA LEU A 212 -13.96 -4.49 -4.53
C LEU A 212 -13.33 -3.86 -5.78
N ALA A 213 -14.04 -2.89 -6.40
CA ALA A 213 -13.48 -2.15 -7.53
C ALA A 213 -12.30 -1.29 -7.06
N PRO A 214 -11.28 -1.09 -7.88
CA PRO A 214 -10.13 -0.24 -7.55
C PRO A 214 -10.52 1.24 -7.60
N ASN A 215 -11.35 1.67 -6.65
CA ASN A 215 -11.81 3.05 -6.55
C ASN A 215 -10.75 3.92 -5.85
N PHE A 216 -9.87 4.51 -6.62
CA PHE A 216 -8.87 5.45 -6.13
C PHE A 216 -9.44 6.84 -5.79
N THR A 217 -10.73 7.09 -6.07
CA THR A 217 -11.40 8.39 -5.91
C THR A 217 -12.22 8.53 -4.62
N GLN A 218 -12.60 7.44 -3.96
CA GLN A 218 -13.64 7.47 -2.89
C GLN A 218 -13.18 7.94 -1.51
N GLU A 219 -11.91 8.12 -1.24
CA GLU A 219 -11.48 8.60 0.09
C GLU A 219 -11.83 10.07 0.40
N LYS A 220 -12.33 10.85 -0.58
CA LYS A 220 -12.74 12.24 -0.33
C LYS A 220 -14.06 12.38 0.43
N ASN A 221 -14.90 11.34 0.48
CA ASN A 221 -16.28 11.44 1.02
C ASN A 221 -16.51 10.75 2.38
N ALA A 222 -15.59 9.92 2.87
CA ALA A 222 -15.79 9.22 4.15
C ALA A 222 -15.69 10.14 5.39
N GLY A 223 -15.22 11.38 5.25
CA GLY A 223 -15.09 12.35 6.34
C GLY A 223 -16.30 13.30 6.53
N ARG A 224 -17.36 13.21 5.71
CA ARG A 224 -18.47 14.18 5.72
C ARG A 224 -19.82 13.67 6.20
N GLN A 225 -19.96 12.44 6.61
CA GLN A 225 -21.26 11.88 7.08
C GLN A 225 -21.44 11.85 8.60
N GLY A 226 -20.70 12.65 9.35
CA GLY A 226 -20.86 12.76 10.81
C GLY A 226 -21.12 14.20 11.27
N GLY A 227 -22.14 14.88 10.77
CA GLY A 227 -22.39 16.25 11.19
C GLY A 227 -23.74 16.83 10.76
N SER A 228 -24.84 16.05 10.87
CA SER A 228 -26.19 16.64 10.87
C SER A 228 -26.58 16.98 12.30
N GLY A 229 -26.02 18.04 12.84
CA GLY A 229 -26.37 18.67 14.11
C GLY A 229 -27.27 19.85 13.86
N ASN A 230 -28.54 19.63 14.10
CA ASN A 230 -29.63 20.49 14.51
C ASN A 230 -29.24 21.99 14.76
N ASN A 231 -29.49 22.85 13.81
CA ASN A 231 -29.34 24.30 13.97
C ASN A 231 -30.71 24.90 14.33
N GLY A 232 -31.03 24.83 15.64
CA GLY A 232 -32.16 25.54 16.25
C GLY A 232 -31.93 27.05 16.14
N GLY A 233 -32.79 27.72 15.38
CA GLY A 233 -32.79 29.17 15.19
C GLY A 233 -32.88 29.97 16.48
N ARG A 234 -31.87 30.73 16.78
CA ARG A 234 -31.98 31.90 17.71
C ARG A 234 -32.21 33.16 16.91
N LYS A 235 -33.48 33.60 16.92
CA LYS A 235 -33.87 34.95 16.47
C LYS A 235 -33.20 35.99 17.40
N PHE A 236 -32.33 36.80 16.86
CA PHE A 236 -31.87 38.02 17.52
C PHE A 236 -32.96 39.11 17.33
N ARG A 237 -33.57 39.50 18.46
CA ARG A 237 -34.42 40.69 18.58
C ARG A 237 -33.49 41.93 18.49
N GLY A 238 -33.77 42.83 17.54
CA GLY A 238 -33.22 44.15 17.47
C GLY A 238 -33.63 45.02 18.64
N GLY A 239 -32.67 45.63 19.28
CA GLY A 239 -32.86 46.66 20.29
C GLY A 239 -32.45 48.01 19.71
N ASP A 240 -33.45 48.89 19.47
CA ASP A 240 -33.28 50.28 19.17
C ASP A 240 -32.49 50.99 20.26
N LYS A 241 -31.39 51.64 19.90
CA LYS A 241 -30.76 52.68 20.71
C LYS A 241 -30.99 54.04 20.10
N LYS A 242 -31.92 54.80 20.74
CA LYS A 242 -32.14 56.22 20.54
C LYS A 242 -30.86 56.98 20.81
N ARG A 243 -30.52 57.84 19.85
CA ARG A 243 -29.62 58.97 20.03
C ARG A 243 -30.27 60.00 20.97
N ASN A 244 -29.55 60.48 21.96
CA ASN A 244 -29.82 61.73 22.61
C ASN A 244 -28.54 62.59 22.64
N ASN A 245 -28.64 63.75 22.01
CA ASN A 245 -27.72 64.87 22.12
C ASN A 245 -27.80 65.49 23.52
N ARG A 246 -26.66 65.72 24.11
CA ARG A 246 -26.25 67.06 24.69
C ARG A 246 -24.77 66.94 25.02
#